data_278fd3a197aabfed68ec06202315e46d
#
_entry.id   278fd3a197aabfed68ec06202315e46d
#
_cell.length_a   1.000
_cell.length_b   1.000
_cell.length_c   1.000
_cell.angle_alpha   90.00
_cell.angle_beta   90.00
_cell.angle_gamma   90.00
#
_symmetry.space_group_name_H-M   'P 1'
#
loop_
_entity.id
_entity.type
_entity.pdbx_description
1 polymer ?
#
loop_
_entity_poly.entity_id
_entity_poly.type
_entity_poly.pdbx_seq_one_letter_code
_entity_poly.pdbx_strand_id
1 'polypeptide(L)'
;QSFLYLQWMQRGDDGALQTVHTQSIRELNNDHAEITLTRIACRATRNGIRITARASSGHEDKLRSIAIEAGHRPGVYRYSAHPRR
;
A
#
# COMPACT_ATOMS: atom_id res chain seq x y z
N GLN A 1 2.39 -8.22 -13.01
CA GLN A 1 2.22 -6.87 -12.45
C GLN A 1 1.27 -6.91 -11.27
N SER A 2 1.63 -6.22 -10.18
CA SER A 2 0.84 -6.16 -8.96
C SER A 2 0.23 -4.77 -8.79
N PHE A 3 -0.95 -4.73 -8.19
CA PHE A 3 -1.60 -3.48 -7.82
C PHE A 3 -1.90 -3.49 -6.33
N LEU A 4 -1.82 -2.34 -5.71
CA LEU A 4 -2.08 -2.20 -4.28
C LEU A 4 -3.05 -1.05 -4.03
N TYR A 5 -4.07 -1.35 -3.23
CA TYR A 5 -5.09 -0.38 -2.85
C TYR A 5 -5.24 -0.36 -1.34
N LEU A 6 -5.51 0.82 -0.79
CA LEU A 6 -5.89 0.99 0.61
C LEU A 6 -7.38 1.23 0.68
N GLN A 7 -8.03 0.59 1.64
CA GLN A 7 -9.45 0.83 1.91
C GLN A 7 -9.64 1.29 3.34
N TRP A 8 -10.41 2.35 3.50
CA TRP A 8 -10.87 2.79 4.80
C TRP A 8 -12.29 2.30 5.00
N MET A 9 -12.51 1.61 6.12
CA MET A 9 -13.77 0.97 6.41
C MET A 9 -14.36 1.59 7.67
N GLN A 10 -15.68 1.64 7.73
CA GLN A 10 -16.41 2.11 8.90
C GLN A 10 -17.52 1.13 9.21
N ARG A 11 -17.77 0.91 10.51
CA ARG A 11 -18.87 0.05 10.92
C ARG A 11 -20.15 0.85 10.93
N GLY A 12 -21.16 0.37 10.21
CA GLY A 12 -22.47 1.00 10.17
C GLY A 12 -23.33 0.67 11.38
N ASP A 13 -24.53 1.24 11.41
CA ASP A 13 -25.46 1.06 12.53
C ASP A 13 -25.89 -0.40 12.69
N ASP A 14 -25.88 -1.16 11.60
CA ASP A 14 -26.22 -2.58 11.61
C ASP A 14 -25.03 -3.48 12.00
N GLY A 15 -23.88 -2.88 12.31
CA GLY A 15 -22.66 -3.62 12.64
C GLY A 15 -21.86 -4.07 11.44
N ALA A 16 -22.36 -3.89 10.23
CA ALA A 16 -21.64 -4.29 9.02
C ALA A 16 -20.56 -3.27 8.65
N LEU A 17 -19.44 -3.75 8.10
CA LEU A 17 -18.38 -2.89 7.61
C LEU A 17 -18.77 -2.30 6.26
N GLN A 18 -18.54 -1.00 6.12
CA GLN A 18 -18.81 -0.27 4.87
C GLN A 18 -17.53 0.42 4.42
N THR A 19 -17.29 0.38 3.11
CA THR A 19 -16.14 1.06 2.53
C THR A 19 -16.41 2.56 2.49
N VAL A 20 -15.56 3.34 3.16
CA VAL A 20 -15.63 4.80 3.14
C VAL A 20 -14.84 5.36 1.97
N HIS A 21 -13.67 4.79 1.71
CA HIS A 21 -12.78 5.28 0.65
C HIS A 21 -11.84 4.18 0.20
N THR A 22 -11.57 4.13 -1.10
CA THR A 22 -10.54 3.25 -1.67
C THR A 22 -9.53 4.13 -2.37
N GLN A 23 -8.25 3.97 -2.03
CA GLN A 23 -7.17 4.76 -2.57
C GLN A 23 -6.16 3.88 -3.28
N SER A 24 -5.91 4.16 -4.54
CA SER A 24 -4.83 3.53 -5.30
C SER A 24 -3.48 4.09 -4.85
N ILE A 25 -2.50 3.22 -4.71
CA ILE A 25 -1.12 3.64 -4.43
C ILE A 25 -0.45 3.98 -5.76
N ARG A 26 -0.47 5.25 -6.11
CA ARG A 26 -0.03 5.72 -7.42
C ARG A 26 1.40 5.35 -7.75
N GLU A 27 2.26 5.34 -6.74
CA GLU A 27 3.67 5.03 -6.91
C GLU A 27 3.90 3.59 -7.37
N LEU A 28 2.95 2.70 -7.06
CA LEU A 28 3.05 1.28 -7.39
C LEU A 28 2.15 0.89 -8.56
N ASN A 29 0.99 1.53 -8.69
CA ASN A 29 -0.01 1.18 -9.70
C ASN A 29 0.26 1.94 -11.01
N ASN A 30 1.49 1.84 -11.48
CA ASN A 30 1.95 2.50 -12.70
C ASN A 30 2.15 1.44 -13.79
N ASP A 31 1.32 1.47 -14.82
CA ASP A 31 1.33 0.48 -15.89
C ASP A 31 2.68 0.39 -16.61
N HIS A 32 3.42 1.50 -16.66
CA HIS A 32 4.71 1.53 -17.36
C HIS A 32 5.85 0.91 -16.55
N ALA A 33 5.69 0.81 -15.24
CA ALA A 33 6.76 0.32 -14.37
C ALA A 33 6.77 -1.20 -14.22
N GLU A 34 5.67 -1.87 -14.51
CA GLU A 34 5.52 -3.33 -14.37
C GLU A 34 6.04 -3.85 -13.02
N ILE A 35 5.60 -3.21 -11.95
CA ILE A 35 6.08 -3.52 -10.61
C ILE A 35 5.42 -4.78 -10.09
N THR A 36 6.23 -5.71 -9.57
CA THR A 36 5.77 -6.91 -8.88
C THR A 36 6.08 -6.78 -7.40
N LEU A 37 5.06 -7.02 -6.57
CA LEU A 37 5.20 -6.95 -5.12
C LEU A 37 5.30 -8.35 -4.53
N THR A 38 6.25 -8.51 -3.59
CA THR A 38 6.42 -9.76 -2.84
C THR A 38 6.63 -9.43 -1.37
N ARG A 39 6.46 -10.43 -0.51
CA ARG A 39 6.65 -10.33 0.95
C ARG A 39 5.85 -9.18 1.56
N ILE A 40 4.59 -9.11 1.19
CA ILE A 40 3.69 -8.08 1.71
C ILE A 40 3.34 -8.42 3.15
N ALA A 41 3.56 -7.45 4.04
CA ALA A 41 3.22 -7.57 5.45
C ALA A 41 2.50 -6.31 5.91
N CYS A 42 1.55 -6.47 6.79
CA CYS A 42 0.78 -5.36 7.35
C CYS A 42 0.85 -5.42 8.86
N ARG A 43 1.13 -4.29 9.50
CA ARG A 43 1.24 -4.19 10.94
C ARG A 43 0.48 -2.96 11.45
N ALA A 44 -0.25 -3.15 12.54
CA ALA A 44 -0.89 -2.02 13.22
C ALA A 44 0.17 -1.16 13.89
N THR A 45 -0.01 0.15 13.78
CA THR A 45 0.84 1.14 14.45
C THR A 45 -0.04 1.97 15.40
N ARG A 46 0.61 2.85 16.16
CA ARG A 46 -0.10 3.71 17.11
C ARG A 46 -1.18 4.55 16.43
N ASN A 47 -0.93 5.02 15.21
CA ASN A 47 -1.80 5.96 14.51
C ASN A 47 -2.48 5.37 13.26
N GLY A 48 -2.31 4.08 13.01
CA GLY A 48 -2.90 3.48 11.81
C GLY A 48 -2.25 2.14 11.46
N ILE A 49 -1.79 2.02 10.24
CA ILE A 49 -1.15 0.80 9.75
C ILE A 49 0.14 1.12 9.02
N ARG A 50 1.03 0.14 8.98
CA ARG A 50 2.23 0.18 8.17
C ARG A 50 2.28 -1.08 7.30
N ILE A 51 2.39 -0.89 6.00
CA ILE A 51 2.51 -1.97 5.04
C ILE A 51 3.92 -1.95 4.50
N THR A 52 4.59 -3.10 4.53
CA THR A 52 5.92 -3.26 3.95
C THR A 52 5.87 -4.33 2.88
N ALA A 53 6.71 -4.17 1.86
CA ALA A 53 6.81 -5.14 0.78
C ALA A 53 8.14 -4.98 0.07
N ARG A 54 8.46 -5.96 -0.76
CA ARG A 54 9.55 -5.86 -1.72
C ARG A 54 8.96 -5.62 -3.09
N ALA A 55 9.50 -4.64 -3.80
CA ALA A 55 9.06 -4.29 -5.14
C ALA A 55 10.18 -4.55 -6.13
N SER A 56 9.85 -5.16 -7.25
CA SER A 56 10.78 -5.35 -8.37
C SER A 56 10.14 -4.79 -9.64
N SER A 57 10.96 -4.17 -10.48
CA SER A 57 10.52 -3.66 -11.77
C SER A 57 10.91 -4.65 -12.87
N GLY A 58 9.97 -4.93 -13.79
CA GLY A 58 10.22 -5.84 -14.90
C GLY A 58 11.24 -5.32 -15.89
N HIS A 59 11.45 -4.02 -15.96
CA HIS A 59 12.39 -3.41 -16.88
C HIS A 59 13.77 -3.17 -16.28
N GLU A 60 13.86 -3.18 -14.96
CA GLU A 60 15.11 -2.96 -14.25
C GLU A 60 15.21 -3.99 -13.13
N ASP A 61 16.25 -4.78 -13.09
CA ASP A 61 16.49 -5.77 -12.04
C ASP A 61 16.80 -5.11 -10.70
N LYS A 62 16.03 -4.09 -10.34
CA LYS A 62 16.23 -3.37 -9.09
C LYS A 62 15.19 -3.78 -8.08
N LEU A 63 15.67 -4.27 -6.94
CA LEU A 63 14.82 -4.57 -5.79
C LEU A 63 14.78 -3.36 -4.88
N ARG A 64 13.59 -3.05 -4.41
CA ARG A 64 13.38 -1.98 -3.44
C ARG A 64 12.56 -2.50 -2.28
N SER A 65 12.86 -2.01 -1.08
CA SER A 65 11.99 -2.18 0.07
C SER A 65 11.06 -0.98 0.11
N ILE A 66 9.77 -1.24 0.15
CA ILE A 66 8.78 -0.15 0.21
C ILE A 66 8.05 -0.19 1.54
N ALA A 67 7.58 0.97 1.97
CA ALA A 67 6.73 1.10 3.14
C ALA A 67 5.64 2.11 2.86
N ILE A 68 4.43 1.78 3.27
CA ILE A 68 3.27 2.64 3.15
C ILE A 68 2.68 2.78 4.54
N GLU A 69 2.47 4.02 4.98
CA GLU A 69 1.84 4.30 6.26
C GLU A 69 0.55 5.06 6.01
N ALA A 70 -0.52 4.62 6.66
CA ALA A 70 -1.82 5.25 6.56
C ALA A 70 -2.47 5.30 7.94
N GLY A 71 -3.15 6.41 8.22
CA GLY A 71 -3.88 6.62 9.44
C GLY A 71 -5.38 6.61 9.21
N HIS A 72 -6.13 7.33 10.05
CA HIS A 72 -7.58 7.34 10.01
C HIS A 72 -8.17 8.27 8.94
N ARG A 73 -7.37 9.13 8.34
CA ARG A 73 -7.83 10.02 7.28
C ARG A 73 -7.98 9.28 5.96
N PRO A 74 -9.19 9.12 5.43
CA PRO A 74 -9.37 8.43 4.15
C PRO A 74 -8.60 9.13 3.03
N GLY A 75 -7.91 8.33 2.21
CA GLY A 75 -7.17 8.82 1.05
C GLY A 75 -5.78 9.36 1.34
N VAL A 76 -5.38 9.49 2.60
CA VAL A 76 -4.07 10.05 2.97
C VAL A 76 -3.11 8.93 3.34
N TYR A 77 -1.97 8.87 2.67
CA TYR A 77 -0.94 7.89 2.96
C TYR A 77 0.44 8.47 2.72
N ARG A 78 1.45 7.83 3.31
CA ARG A 78 2.87 8.12 3.07
C ARG A 78 3.51 6.93 2.39
N TYR A 79 4.24 7.20 1.33
CA TYR A 79 4.99 6.18 0.61
C TYR A 79 6.48 6.45 0.73
N SER A 80 7.25 5.40 0.98
CA SER A 80 8.70 5.48 0.95
C SER A 80 9.27 4.24 0.29
N ALA A 81 10.39 4.41 -0.39
CA ALA A 81 11.07 3.31 -1.07
C ALA A 81 12.57 3.47 -0.89
N HIS A 82 13.24 2.36 -0.59
CA HIS A 82 14.68 2.32 -0.42
C HIS A 82 15.26 1.22 -1.29
N PRO A 83 16.36 1.50 -2.03
CA PRO A 83 17.01 0.46 -2.79
C PRO A 83 17.51 -0.66 -1.88
N ARG A 84 17.41 -1.89 -2.34
CA ARG A 84 18.00 -3.05 -1.67
C ARG A 84 19.27 -3.45 -2.39
N ARG A 85 20.29 -3.68 -1.62
CA ARG A 85 21.54 -4.21 -2.14
C ARG A 85 21.57 -5.71 -2.06
#